data_6b65205bc13c61ed658a89673a6f02f6
#
_entry.id   6b65205bc13c61ed658a89673a6f02f6
#
_cell.length_a   1.000
_cell.length_b   1.000
_cell.length_c   1.000
_cell.angle_alpha   90.00
_cell.angle_beta   90.00
_cell.angle_gamma   90.00
#
_symmetry.space_group_name_H-M   'P 1'
#
loop_
_entity.id
_entity.type
_entity.pdbx_description
1 polymer ?
#
loop_
_entity_poly.entity_id
_entity_poly.type
_entity_poly.pdbx_seq_one_letter_code
_entity_poly.pdbx_strand_id
1 'polypeptide(L)'
;MPHPTSRALAVLLASTLLAGALAASAAHGARRALSPPLTSARALAVELGTPLRAARLAAADVTWRGGPTTTSTGETVNVLVSDALPPEAASPSRWAEFLTGLTHGSEISDLTVYVGTLDDVQSICGQNALGCYASDQLVAPGETAVDVSPEEVIRHEYGHHIAQHRSNPPWTSVEWGPKRWATVENVCARVARNEAYPGDEGSNYALNPGEAWAETYRLMDERKAGITAVSWRIVSPSFFPTEQALEAAQQDVLQPWAAPETTSTSHVFGKRSAKVWWMRLSTPLDGSLRINATVPVGGTYDVALVSANHRTVVGRAQFVGQRAKRLDASVCGQRSFFVRVTPKGALGRVRVSTTTP
;
A
#
# COMPACT_ATOMS: atom_id res chain seq x y z
N MET A 1 -2.15 39.66 75.80
CA MET A 1 -2.93 39.71 74.56
C MET A 1 -2.05 39.18 73.47
N PRO A 2 -2.23 37.98 72.96
CA PRO A 2 -1.47 37.43 71.88
C PRO A 2 -2.29 37.48 70.55
N HIS A 3 -1.65 37.83 69.49
CA HIS A 3 -2.22 37.77 68.16
C HIS A 3 -2.05 36.39 67.56
N PRO A 4 -3.07 35.86 66.88
CA PRO A 4 -2.94 34.71 66.03
C PRO A 4 -2.75 35.17 64.58
N THR A 5 -1.86 34.58 63.82
CA THR A 5 -2.01 34.38 62.39
C THR A 5 -0.75 33.78 61.80
N SER A 6 -0.85 32.65 61.22
CA SER A 6 -0.07 32.17 60.06
C SER A 6 -0.21 30.66 59.89
N ARG A 7 -1.40 30.19 59.55
CA ARG A 7 -1.60 28.79 59.11
C ARG A 7 -2.67 28.67 58.03
N ALA A 8 -2.59 29.49 56.99
CA ALA A 8 -3.56 29.40 55.91
C ALA A 8 -2.99 29.51 54.50
N LEU A 9 -1.68 29.40 54.27
CA LEU A 9 -1.10 29.59 52.94
C LEU A 9 -0.34 28.38 52.37
N ALA A 10 -0.32 27.24 53.08
CA ALA A 10 0.43 26.05 52.62
C ALA A 10 -0.42 24.95 51.97
N VAL A 11 -1.74 25.10 51.87
CA VAL A 11 -2.62 24.04 51.34
C VAL A 11 -3.07 24.26 49.88
N LEU A 12 -2.85 25.46 49.33
CA LEU A 12 -3.34 25.79 47.97
C LEU A 12 -2.31 25.55 46.83
N LEU A 13 -1.08 25.16 47.15
CA LEU A 13 -0.05 24.91 46.13
C LEU A 13 0.14 23.40 45.79
N ALA A 14 -0.49 22.51 46.53
CA ALA A 14 -0.38 21.06 46.29
C ALA A 14 -1.45 20.51 45.30
N SER A 15 -2.50 21.27 45.02
CA SER A 15 -3.62 20.79 44.19
C SER A 15 -3.50 21.03 42.71
N THR A 16 -2.56 21.87 42.26
CA THR A 16 -2.41 22.21 40.84
C THR A 16 -1.36 21.37 40.09
N LEU A 17 -0.56 20.60 40.81
CA LEU A 17 0.45 19.72 40.19
C LEU A 17 -0.04 18.30 39.88
N LEU A 18 -1.20 17.88 40.46
CA LEU A 18 -1.76 16.56 40.15
C LEU A 18 -2.69 16.53 38.93
N ALA A 19 -3.19 17.68 38.45
CA ALA A 19 -4.06 17.76 37.29
C ALA A 19 -3.29 17.72 35.94
N GLY A 20 -2.00 18.03 35.94
CA GLY A 20 -1.16 18.05 34.75
C GLY A 20 -0.62 16.67 34.32
N ALA A 21 -0.55 15.71 35.23
CA ALA A 21 -0.01 14.37 34.95
C ALA A 21 -1.05 13.38 34.41
N LEU A 22 -2.33 13.65 34.58
CA LEU A 22 -3.42 12.78 34.10
C LEU A 22 -3.87 13.07 32.67
N ALA A 23 -3.55 14.25 32.12
CA ALA A 23 -3.91 14.60 30.75
C ALA A 23 -2.94 14.04 29.69
N ALA A 24 -1.71 13.67 30.07
CA ALA A 24 -0.72 13.11 29.14
C ALA A 24 -0.88 11.60 28.89
N SER A 25 -1.58 10.88 29.75
CA SER A 25 -1.81 9.42 29.60
C SER A 25 -3.03 9.07 28.76
N ALA A 26 -3.93 10.00 28.50
CA ALA A 26 -5.14 9.73 27.71
C ALA A 26 -4.94 9.81 26.19
N ALA A 27 -3.83 10.41 25.74
CA ALA A 27 -3.56 10.54 24.30
C ALA A 27 -2.87 9.33 23.66
N HIS A 28 -2.36 8.37 24.46
CA HIS A 28 -1.72 7.14 23.96
C HIS A 28 -2.63 5.91 23.98
N GLY A 29 -3.84 6.02 24.52
CA GLY A 29 -4.79 4.91 24.65
C GLY A 29 -5.82 4.77 23.53
N ALA A 30 -5.90 5.71 22.60
CA ALA A 30 -6.93 5.72 21.54
C ALA A 30 -6.51 5.04 20.23
N ARG A 31 -5.31 4.42 20.17
CA ARG A 31 -4.98 3.47 19.09
C ARG A 31 -5.36 2.06 19.50
N ARG A 32 -6.63 1.88 19.83
CA ARG A 32 -7.12 0.55 20.10
C ARG A 32 -7.58 -0.10 18.82
N ALA A 33 -6.81 -1.11 18.46
CA ALA A 33 -7.18 -2.28 17.69
C ALA A 33 -8.55 -2.23 17.02
N LEU A 34 -8.51 -2.04 15.76
CA LEU A 34 -9.56 -2.42 14.84
C LEU A 34 -9.73 -3.94 14.95
N SER A 35 -10.85 -4.38 15.51
CA SER A 35 -11.39 -5.73 15.35
C SER A 35 -10.65 -6.92 16.03
N PRO A 36 -11.34 -8.03 16.27
CA PRO A 36 -10.77 -9.23 16.87
C PRO A 36 -9.62 -9.80 16.02
N PRO A 37 -8.70 -10.57 16.62
CA PRO A 37 -7.61 -11.19 15.90
C PRO A 37 -8.15 -12.12 14.81
N LEU A 38 -7.47 -12.13 13.67
CA LEU A 38 -7.76 -13.05 12.58
C LEU A 38 -7.52 -14.48 13.07
N THR A 39 -8.53 -15.33 12.98
CA THR A 39 -8.38 -16.77 13.23
C THR A 39 -7.88 -17.43 11.95
N SER A 40 -6.86 -18.26 12.07
CA SER A 40 -6.21 -18.94 10.94
C SER A 40 -7.22 -19.65 10.04
N ALA A 41 -7.12 -19.37 8.76
CA ALA A 41 -7.91 -20.00 7.74
C ALA A 41 -7.16 -21.15 7.05
N ARG A 42 -7.90 -22.09 6.53
CA ARG A 42 -7.39 -23.22 5.75
C ARG A 42 -7.20 -22.73 4.32
N ALA A 43 -5.98 -22.80 3.80
CA ALA A 43 -5.72 -22.54 2.40
C ALA A 43 -6.39 -23.59 1.53
N LEU A 44 -7.30 -23.18 0.67
CA LEU A 44 -7.83 -23.99 -0.43
C LEU A 44 -7.27 -23.35 -1.71
N ALA A 45 -6.63 -24.15 -2.55
CA ALA A 45 -6.22 -23.72 -3.87
C ALA A 45 -7.50 -23.59 -4.73
N VAL A 46 -7.98 -22.37 -4.88
CA VAL A 46 -9.01 -22.01 -5.86
C VAL A 46 -8.33 -21.05 -6.82
N GLU A 47 -8.23 -21.42 -8.08
CA GLU A 47 -7.75 -20.52 -9.12
C GLU A 47 -8.80 -19.43 -9.35
N LEU A 48 -8.45 -18.19 -9.08
CA LEU A 48 -9.15 -17.02 -9.60
C LEU A 48 -8.46 -16.63 -10.91
N GLY A 49 -9.18 -16.70 -11.94
CA GLY A 49 -8.85 -16.76 -13.35
C GLY A 49 -7.75 -15.89 -13.94
N THR A 50 -7.42 -16.22 -15.16
CA THR A 50 -6.55 -15.45 -16.06
C THR A 50 -7.06 -14.03 -16.26
N PRO A 51 -6.16 -13.02 -16.48
CA PRO A 51 -6.56 -11.63 -16.70
C PRO A 51 -7.65 -11.49 -17.76
N LEU A 52 -8.69 -10.74 -17.44
CA LEU A 52 -9.76 -10.43 -18.35
C LEU A 52 -9.21 -9.74 -19.60
N ARG A 53 -9.51 -10.27 -20.78
CA ARG A 53 -9.29 -9.55 -22.03
C ARG A 53 -10.62 -8.89 -22.45
N ALA A 54 -10.64 -7.58 -22.67
CA ALA A 54 -11.82 -6.84 -23.10
C ALA A 54 -12.55 -7.48 -24.30
N ALA A 55 -11.80 -8.16 -25.19
CA ALA A 55 -12.36 -8.93 -26.28
C ALA A 55 -13.23 -10.14 -25.86
N ARG A 56 -13.05 -10.68 -24.67
CA ARG A 56 -13.86 -11.82 -24.17
C ARG A 56 -15.24 -11.38 -23.69
N LEU A 57 -15.34 -10.20 -23.04
CA LEU A 57 -16.61 -9.65 -22.62
C LEU A 57 -17.55 -9.37 -23.82
N ALA A 58 -16.98 -8.88 -24.94
CA ALA A 58 -17.71 -8.61 -26.15
C ALA A 58 -18.06 -9.89 -26.98
N ALA A 59 -17.34 -11.00 -26.71
CA ALA A 59 -17.51 -12.26 -27.42
C ALA A 59 -18.39 -13.27 -26.64
N ALA A 60 -18.66 -13.02 -25.35
CA ALA A 60 -19.53 -13.86 -24.55
C ALA A 60 -20.99 -13.62 -24.94
N ASP A 61 -21.72 -14.72 -25.20
CA ASP A 61 -23.15 -14.69 -25.52
C ASP A 61 -24.01 -14.53 -24.25
N VAL A 62 -23.72 -13.47 -23.49
CA VAL A 62 -24.39 -13.15 -22.22
C VAL A 62 -25.20 -11.88 -22.39
N THR A 63 -26.48 -11.95 -22.02
CA THR A 63 -27.37 -10.78 -22.03
C THR A 63 -27.30 -10.07 -20.69
N TRP A 64 -26.93 -8.81 -20.72
CA TRP A 64 -26.75 -7.94 -19.54
C TRP A 64 -27.86 -6.91 -19.45
N ARG A 65 -28.31 -6.59 -18.25
CA ARG A 65 -29.20 -5.47 -17.94
C ARG A 65 -28.65 -4.64 -16.80
N GLY A 66 -28.99 -3.37 -16.74
CA GLY A 66 -28.52 -2.42 -15.74
C GLY A 66 -27.81 -1.25 -16.38
N GLY A 67 -26.80 -0.73 -15.72
CA GLY A 67 -26.06 0.45 -16.14
C GLY A 67 -25.68 1.33 -14.95
N PRO A 68 -25.41 2.62 -15.15
CA PRO A 68 -25.10 3.55 -14.07
C PRO A 68 -26.20 3.56 -13.01
N THR A 69 -25.85 3.22 -11.78
CA THR A 69 -26.77 3.10 -10.64
C THR A 69 -26.27 4.01 -9.51
N THR A 70 -27.12 4.99 -9.15
CA THR A 70 -26.83 5.89 -8.02
C THR A 70 -27.34 5.27 -6.73
N THR A 71 -26.47 5.22 -5.73
CA THR A 71 -26.73 4.62 -4.43
C THR A 71 -27.32 5.60 -3.41
N SER A 72 -27.67 5.10 -2.24
CA SER A 72 -28.15 5.90 -1.11
C SER A 72 -27.12 6.91 -0.61
N THR A 73 -25.82 6.67 -0.82
CA THR A 73 -24.72 7.61 -0.50
C THR A 73 -24.58 8.73 -1.54
N GLY A 74 -25.27 8.63 -2.69
CA GLY A 74 -25.16 9.57 -3.80
C GLY A 74 -24.04 9.24 -4.79
N GLU A 75 -23.30 8.17 -4.57
CA GLU A 75 -22.28 7.69 -5.50
C GLU A 75 -22.91 6.91 -6.66
N THR A 76 -22.28 6.94 -7.81
CA THR A 76 -22.76 6.22 -9.00
C THR A 76 -21.73 5.19 -9.41
N VAL A 77 -22.18 3.94 -9.56
CA VAL A 77 -21.40 2.81 -10.03
C VAL A 77 -22.09 2.18 -11.23
N ASN A 78 -21.33 1.75 -12.24
CA ASN A 78 -21.88 1.07 -13.39
C ASN A 78 -21.99 -0.43 -13.11
N VAL A 79 -23.23 -0.92 -12.93
CA VAL A 79 -23.50 -2.33 -12.58
C VAL A 79 -24.40 -2.95 -13.64
N LEU A 80 -23.93 -4.05 -14.20
CA LEU A 80 -24.60 -4.88 -15.16
C LEU A 80 -24.81 -6.27 -14.57
N VAL A 81 -26.02 -6.80 -14.67
CA VAL A 81 -26.36 -8.15 -14.17
C VAL A 81 -26.87 -9.02 -15.30
N SER A 82 -26.52 -10.30 -15.27
CA SER A 82 -26.98 -11.28 -16.28
C SER A 82 -28.48 -11.53 -16.13
N ASP A 83 -29.17 -11.64 -17.27
CA ASP A 83 -30.58 -12.04 -17.32
C ASP A 83 -30.80 -13.49 -16.84
N ALA A 84 -29.75 -14.30 -16.79
CA ALA A 84 -29.81 -15.69 -16.32
C ALA A 84 -29.82 -15.80 -14.78
N LEU A 85 -29.53 -14.71 -14.04
CA LEU A 85 -29.56 -14.72 -12.58
C LEU A 85 -31.00 -14.76 -12.01
N PRO A 86 -31.22 -15.44 -10.86
CA PRO A 86 -32.48 -15.38 -10.17
C PRO A 86 -32.79 -13.97 -9.67
N PRO A 87 -34.09 -13.61 -9.49
CA PRO A 87 -34.51 -12.22 -9.22
C PRO A 87 -33.80 -11.58 -8.03
N GLU A 88 -33.52 -12.32 -6.97
CA GLU A 88 -32.84 -11.85 -5.75
C GLU A 88 -31.36 -11.46 -6.00
N ALA A 89 -30.69 -12.16 -6.91
CA ALA A 89 -29.29 -11.87 -7.31
C ALA A 89 -29.22 -10.86 -8.46
N ALA A 90 -30.30 -10.69 -9.22
CA ALA A 90 -30.36 -9.91 -10.45
C ALA A 90 -30.72 -8.43 -10.23
N SER A 91 -30.32 -7.84 -9.09
CA SER A 91 -30.57 -6.42 -8.77
C SER A 91 -29.30 -5.57 -8.91
N PRO A 92 -29.19 -4.71 -9.94
CA PRO A 92 -28.07 -3.77 -10.04
C PRO A 92 -27.93 -2.87 -8.80
N SER A 93 -29.06 -2.42 -8.21
CA SER A 93 -29.03 -1.55 -7.04
C SER A 93 -28.44 -2.25 -5.80
N ARG A 94 -28.73 -3.53 -5.57
CA ARG A 94 -28.13 -4.31 -4.49
C ARG A 94 -26.61 -4.31 -4.58
N TRP A 95 -26.08 -4.58 -5.77
CA TRP A 95 -24.64 -4.66 -5.98
C TRP A 95 -24.00 -3.29 -5.94
N ALA A 96 -24.66 -2.26 -6.44
CA ALA A 96 -24.19 -0.88 -6.31
C ALA A 96 -24.05 -0.46 -4.83
N GLU A 97 -25.09 -0.69 -4.01
CA GLU A 97 -25.06 -0.41 -2.56
C GLU A 97 -23.97 -1.22 -1.85
N PHE A 98 -23.75 -2.48 -2.24
CA PHE A 98 -22.67 -3.29 -1.70
C PHE A 98 -21.31 -2.69 -2.03
N LEU A 99 -21.07 -2.31 -3.30
CA LEU A 99 -19.80 -1.73 -3.77
C LEU A 99 -19.49 -0.41 -3.08
N THR A 100 -20.47 0.50 -2.94
CA THR A 100 -20.24 1.78 -2.25
C THR A 100 -20.14 1.64 -0.73
N GLY A 101 -20.48 0.48 -0.18
CA GLY A 101 -20.22 0.10 1.21
C GLY A 101 -18.80 -0.39 1.48
N LEU A 102 -18.05 -0.75 0.46
CA LEU A 102 -16.66 -1.19 0.58
C LEU A 102 -15.75 -0.04 1.03
N THR A 103 -14.54 -0.36 1.41
CA THR A 103 -13.49 0.65 1.65
C THR A 103 -12.88 1.06 0.32
N HIS A 104 -13.17 2.28 -0.15
CA HIS A 104 -12.76 2.75 -1.47
C HIS A 104 -12.33 4.22 -1.46
N GLY A 105 -11.74 4.68 -2.56
CA GLY A 105 -11.52 6.07 -2.91
C GLY A 105 -12.38 6.48 -4.11
N SER A 106 -11.94 7.48 -4.86
CA SER A 106 -12.68 7.97 -6.05
C SER A 106 -12.65 7.02 -7.24
N GLU A 107 -11.77 6.01 -7.25
CA GLU A 107 -11.64 5.03 -8.32
C GLU A 107 -12.92 4.22 -8.57
N ILE A 108 -13.81 4.13 -7.57
CA ILE A 108 -15.08 3.41 -7.71
C ILE A 108 -15.94 3.94 -8.86
N SER A 109 -15.83 5.22 -9.19
CA SER A 109 -16.58 5.83 -10.29
C SER A 109 -16.12 5.38 -11.68
N ASP A 110 -14.94 4.82 -11.78
CA ASP A 110 -14.37 4.33 -13.05
C ASP A 110 -14.74 2.85 -13.30
N LEU A 111 -15.28 2.17 -12.28
CA LEU A 111 -15.55 0.75 -12.30
C LEU A 111 -16.82 0.38 -13.05
N THR A 112 -16.74 -0.64 -13.89
CA THR A 112 -17.89 -1.37 -14.42
C THR A 112 -17.92 -2.79 -13.89
N VAL A 113 -19.00 -3.18 -13.22
CA VAL A 113 -19.17 -4.50 -12.63
C VAL A 113 -20.18 -5.31 -13.40
N TYR A 114 -19.80 -6.53 -13.73
CA TYR A 114 -20.62 -7.55 -14.38
C TYR A 114 -20.88 -8.68 -13.37
N VAL A 115 -22.13 -8.86 -12.99
CA VAL A 115 -22.54 -9.92 -12.07
C VAL A 115 -23.34 -10.94 -12.85
N GLY A 116 -22.81 -12.18 -12.97
CA GLY A 116 -23.41 -13.25 -13.77
C GLY A 116 -23.58 -14.55 -13.01
N THR A 117 -24.06 -15.57 -13.68
CA THR A 117 -23.96 -16.94 -13.20
C THR A 117 -22.51 -17.40 -13.21
N LEU A 118 -22.18 -18.50 -12.54
CA LEU A 118 -20.83 -19.06 -12.60
C LEU A 118 -20.44 -19.43 -14.05
N ASP A 119 -21.37 -19.92 -14.83
CA ASP A 119 -21.15 -20.26 -16.25
C ASP A 119 -20.82 -18.99 -17.06
N ASP A 120 -21.53 -17.87 -16.83
CA ASP A 120 -21.23 -16.59 -17.45
C ASP A 120 -19.80 -16.14 -17.10
N VAL A 121 -19.45 -16.19 -15.81
CA VAL A 121 -18.10 -15.85 -15.32
C VAL A 121 -17.05 -16.69 -16.01
N GLN A 122 -17.22 -18.01 -16.05
CA GLN A 122 -16.26 -18.94 -16.65
C GLN A 122 -16.14 -18.78 -18.18
N SER A 123 -17.22 -18.39 -18.84
CA SER A 123 -17.19 -18.10 -20.27
C SER A 123 -16.32 -16.87 -20.60
N ILE A 124 -16.29 -15.88 -19.70
CA ILE A 124 -15.56 -14.62 -19.83
C ILE A 124 -14.14 -14.73 -19.27
N CYS A 125 -14.01 -15.17 -18.04
CA CYS A 125 -12.76 -15.19 -17.27
C CYS A 125 -11.90 -16.42 -17.57
N GLY A 126 -12.53 -17.53 -17.94
CA GLY A 126 -11.89 -18.82 -18.22
C GLY A 126 -12.43 -19.93 -17.33
N GLN A 127 -12.24 -21.17 -17.75
CA GLN A 127 -12.66 -22.35 -16.97
C GLN A 127 -11.99 -22.31 -15.59
N ASN A 128 -12.74 -22.66 -14.57
CA ASN A 128 -12.36 -22.65 -13.16
C ASN A 128 -12.23 -21.27 -12.50
N ALA A 129 -12.44 -20.16 -13.24
CA ALA A 129 -12.45 -18.83 -12.66
C ALA A 129 -13.70 -18.62 -11.78
N LEU A 130 -13.52 -18.01 -10.61
CA LEU A 130 -14.63 -17.50 -9.78
C LEU A 130 -14.92 -16.03 -10.04
N GLY A 131 -13.93 -15.27 -10.54
CA GLY A 131 -14.03 -13.88 -10.92
C GLY A 131 -12.86 -13.48 -11.80
N CYS A 132 -12.84 -12.26 -12.26
CA CYS A 132 -11.66 -11.66 -12.88
C CYS A 132 -11.81 -10.14 -12.98
N TYR A 133 -10.66 -9.46 -13.02
CA TYR A 133 -10.58 -8.02 -13.19
C TYR A 133 -9.60 -7.65 -14.30
N ALA A 134 -9.94 -6.67 -15.12
CA ALA A 134 -8.99 -5.95 -15.99
C ALA A 134 -9.59 -4.64 -16.52
N SER A 135 -8.77 -3.60 -16.60
CA SER A 135 -9.12 -2.34 -17.27
C SER A 135 -10.48 -1.77 -16.84
N ASP A 136 -10.64 -1.63 -15.51
CA ASP A 136 -11.85 -1.09 -14.86
C ASP A 136 -13.12 -1.93 -15.04
N GLN A 137 -12.94 -3.18 -15.42
CA GLN A 137 -14.01 -4.16 -15.55
C GLN A 137 -13.81 -5.29 -14.55
N LEU A 138 -14.82 -5.53 -13.72
CA LEU A 138 -14.89 -6.60 -12.73
C LEU A 138 -16.00 -7.56 -13.13
N VAL A 139 -15.70 -8.84 -13.17
CA VAL A 139 -16.67 -9.91 -13.43
C VAL A 139 -16.72 -10.84 -12.22
N ALA A 140 -17.91 -11.07 -11.68
CA ALA A 140 -18.10 -11.92 -10.49
C ALA A 140 -19.41 -12.68 -10.54
N PRO A 141 -19.56 -13.80 -9.79
CA PRO A 141 -20.82 -14.51 -9.69
C PRO A 141 -21.83 -13.72 -8.86
N GLY A 142 -23.12 -13.90 -9.14
CA GLY A 142 -24.22 -13.36 -8.35
C GLY A 142 -24.72 -14.28 -7.26
N GLU A 143 -24.21 -15.53 -7.22
CA GLU A 143 -24.57 -16.59 -6.30
C GLU A 143 -23.33 -17.26 -5.72
N THR A 144 -23.49 -17.92 -4.56
CA THR A 144 -22.39 -18.68 -3.94
C THR A 144 -21.89 -19.78 -4.88
N ALA A 145 -20.61 -19.80 -5.14
CA ALA A 145 -19.94 -20.78 -5.99
C ALA A 145 -18.78 -21.42 -5.23
N VAL A 146 -18.74 -22.75 -5.21
CA VAL A 146 -17.64 -23.51 -4.57
C VAL A 146 -17.37 -23.06 -3.13
N ASP A 147 -18.42 -22.82 -2.35
CA ASP A 147 -18.38 -22.32 -0.96
C ASP A 147 -17.74 -20.91 -0.81
N VAL A 148 -17.70 -20.13 -1.89
CA VAL A 148 -17.27 -18.72 -1.90
C VAL A 148 -18.47 -17.84 -2.20
N SER A 149 -18.71 -16.84 -1.38
CA SER A 149 -19.80 -15.89 -1.61
C SER A 149 -19.47 -14.89 -2.72
N PRO A 150 -20.49 -14.38 -3.42
CA PRO A 150 -20.29 -13.29 -4.39
C PRO A 150 -19.54 -12.09 -3.80
N GLU A 151 -19.87 -11.76 -2.58
CA GLU A 151 -19.27 -10.63 -1.85
C GLU A 151 -17.78 -10.84 -1.58
N GLU A 152 -17.32 -12.08 -1.32
CA GLU A 152 -15.90 -12.41 -1.20
C GLU A 152 -15.18 -12.21 -2.53
N VAL A 153 -15.77 -12.72 -3.63
CA VAL A 153 -15.18 -12.58 -4.97
C VAL A 153 -15.10 -11.11 -5.36
N ILE A 154 -16.20 -10.36 -5.21
CA ILE A 154 -16.23 -8.94 -5.57
C ILE A 154 -15.19 -8.14 -4.77
N ARG A 155 -15.02 -8.40 -3.47
CA ARG A 155 -13.99 -7.74 -2.67
C ARG A 155 -12.59 -8.03 -3.20
N HIS A 156 -12.32 -9.28 -3.55
CA HIS A 156 -11.03 -9.66 -4.10
C HIS A 156 -10.75 -8.91 -5.42
N GLU A 157 -11.65 -9.00 -6.38
CA GLU A 157 -11.50 -8.36 -7.68
C GLU A 157 -11.46 -6.83 -7.58
N TYR A 158 -12.18 -6.25 -6.60
CA TYR A 158 -12.10 -4.83 -6.29
C TYR A 158 -10.73 -4.44 -5.71
N GLY A 159 -10.05 -5.33 -5.02
CA GLY A 159 -8.66 -5.15 -4.62
C GLY A 159 -7.74 -4.90 -5.82
N HIS A 160 -7.91 -5.65 -6.91
CA HIS A 160 -7.17 -5.40 -8.17
C HIS A 160 -7.52 -4.05 -8.79
N HIS A 161 -8.80 -3.64 -8.75
CA HIS A 161 -9.22 -2.32 -9.20
C HIS A 161 -8.52 -1.20 -8.43
N ILE A 162 -8.47 -1.31 -7.11
CA ILE A 162 -7.71 -0.36 -6.28
C ILE A 162 -6.24 -0.35 -6.71
N ALA A 163 -5.59 -1.51 -6.84
CA ALA A 163 -4.18 -1.57 -7.23
C ALA A 163 -3.92 -0.88 -8.57
N GLN A 164 -4.82 -0.99 -9.55
CA GLN A 164 -4.69 -0.31 -10.84
C GLN A 164 -4.68 1.21 -10.71
N HIS A 165 -5.42 1.75 -9.75
CA HIS A 165 -5.52 3.18 -9.45
C HIS A 165 -4.51 3.66 -8.38
N ARG A 166 -3.48 2.88 -8.09
CA ARG A 166 -2.41 3.21 -7.13
C ARG A 166 -1.04 3.19 -7.82
N SER A 167 -0.09 3.86 -7.18
CA SER A 167 1.28 3.98 -7.70
C SER A 167 2.27 3.30 -6.77
N ASN A 168 3.19 2.52 -7.35
CA ASN A 168 4.30 1.89 -6.63
C ASN A 168 5.62 1.92 -7.44
N PRO A 169 6.08 3.08 -7.95
CA PRO A 169 7.32 3.10 -8.73
C PRO A 169 8.54 2.62 -7.93
N PRO A 170 9.47 1.87 -8.57
CA PRO A 170 9.56 1.63 -10.01
C PRO A 170 8.70 0.48 -10.54
N TRP A 171 7.89 -0.15 -9.71
CA TRP A 171 7.05 -1.29 -10.05
C TRP A 171 5.61 -0.87 -10.35
N THR A 172 4.85 -1.76 -10.99
CA THR A 172 3.40 -1.61 -11.17
C THR A 172 2.68 -2.07 -9.91
N SER A 173 1.66 -1.31 -9.46
CA SER A 173 0.91 -1.72 -8.26
C SER A 173 0.05 -2.94 -8.50
N VAL A 174 -0.41 -3.18 -9.72
CA VAL A 174 -1.24 -4.36 -10.06
C VAL A 174 -0.48 -5.65 -9.79
N GLU A 175 0.81 -5.70 -10.12
CA GLU A 175 1.62 -6.91 -9.95
C GLU A 175 2.32 -6.96 -8.57
N TRP A 176 2.70 -5.80 -8.03
CA TRP A 176 3.54 -5.72 -6.83
C TRP A 176 2.78 -5.30 -5.57
N GLY A 177 1.50 -4.96 -5.69
CA GLY A 177 0.73 -4.28 -4.65
C GLY A 177 1.05 -2.79 -4.52
N PRO A 178 0.18 -1.99 -3.89
CA PRO A 178 0.41 -0.58 -3.60
C PRO A 178 1.58 -0.35 -2.65
N LYS A 179 2.06 0.88 -2.64
CA LYS A 179 3.35 1.30 -2.08
C LYS A 179 3.63 0.89 -0.64
N ARG A 180 2.70 1.20 0.27
CA ARG A 180 2.91 0.96 1.70
C ARG A 180 2.76 -0.52 2.03
N TRP A 181 1.72 -1.14 1.49
CA TRP A 181 1.49 -2.57 1.67
C TRP A 181 2.65 -3.40 1.12
N ALA A 182 3.09 -3.14 -0.10
CA ALA A 182 4.22 -3.85 -0.71
C ALA A 182 5.51 -3.69 0.11
N THR A 183 5.69 -2.52 0.74
CA THR A 183 6.81 -2.26 1.65
C THR A 183 6.71 -3.08 2.94
N VAL A 184 5.52 -3.12 3.58
CA VAL A 184 5.28 -3.87 4.82
C VAL A 184 5.42 -5.37 4.58
N GLU A 185 4.87 -5.87 3.48
CA GLU A 185 5.00 -7.27 3.07
C GLU A 185 6.39 -7.64 2.54
N ASN A 186 7.32 -6.66 2.46
CA ASN A 186 8.68 -6.85 1.96
C ASN A 186 8.72 -7.48 0.57
N VAL A 187 7.78 -7.14 -0.30
CA VAL A 187 7.66 -7.72 -1.65
C VAL A 187 8.98 -7.64 -2.42
N CYS A 188 9.62 -6.46 -2.42
CA CYS A 188 10.91 -6.27 -3.08
C CYS A 188 11.99 -7.25 -2.59
N ALA A 189 12.08 -7.47 -1.28
CA ALA A 189 13.06 -8.40 -0.71
C ALA A 189 12.68 -9.86 -0.95
N ARG A 190 11.39 -10.21 -0.98
CA ARG A 190 10.91 -11.55 -1.33
C ARG A 190 11.24 -11.89 -2.78
N VAL A 191 10.97 -10.97 -3.72
CA VAL A 191 11.31 -11.15 -5.15
C VAL A 191 12.82 -11.37 -5.33
N ALA A 192 13.64 -10.60 -4.63
CA ALA A 192 15.10 -10.77 -4.68
C ALA A 192 15.60 -12.15 -4.17
N ARG A 193 14.77 -12.86 -3.39
CA ARG A 193 15.05 -14.21 -2.87
C ARG A 193 14.30 -15.32 -3.60
N ASN A 194 13.56 -15.03 -4.65
CA ASN A 194 12.63 -15.94 -5.35
C ASN A 194 11.55 -16.51 -4.42
N GLU A 195 11.02 -15.69 -3.52
CA GLU A 195 9.93 -16.02 -2.60
C GLU A 195 8.61 -15.32 -2.98
N ALA A 196 8.61 -14.51 -4.03
CA ALA A 196 7.45 -13.85 -4.63
C ALA A 196 7.67 -13.65 -6.13
N TYR A 197 6.59 -13.75 -6.89
CA TYR A 197 6.59 -13.75 -8.36
C TYR A 197 5.52 -12.79 -8.89
N PRO A 198 5.81 -11.48 -8.99
CA PRO A 198 4.86 -10.49 -9.45
C PRO A 198 4.33 -10.79 -10.86
N GLY A 199 3.01 -10.77 -11.02
CA GLY A 199 2.34 -11.00 -12.29
C GLY A 199 2.37 -12.46 -12.78
N ASP A 200 2.78 -13.42 -11.96
CA ASP A 200 2.70 -14.84 -12.33
C ASP A 200 1.28 -15.38 -12.09
N GLU A 201 0.56 -15.56 -13.18
CA GLU A 201 -0.79 -16.14 -13.21
C GLU A 201 -0.76 -17.67 -13.46
N GLY A 202 0.39 -18.29 -13.30
CA GLY A 202 0.61 -19.72 -13.57
C GLY A 202 1.08 -20.48 -12.34
N SER A 203 2.21 -21.16 -12.46
CA SER A 203 2.72 -22.09 -11.45
C SER A 203 3.06 -21.44 -10.10
N ASN A 204 3.31 -20.14 -10.05
CA ASN A 204 3.61 -19.40 -8.82
C ASN A 204 2.47 -18.46 -8.40
N TYR A 205 1.26 -18.68 -8.90
CA TYR A 205 0.09 -17.87 -8.60
C TYR A 205 -0.08 -17.59 -7.10
N ALA A 206 0.05 -18.61 -6.26
CA ALA A 206 -0.06 -18.48 -4.80
C ALA A 206 1.06 -17.61 -4.16
N LEU A 207 2.09 -17.26 -4.93
CA LEU A 207 3.19 -16.38 -4.52
C LEU A 207 3.20 -15.06 -5.32
N ASN A 208 2.13 -14.77 -6.05
CA ASN A 208 1.93 -13.51 -6.76
C ASN A 208 1.54 -12.40 -5.78
N PRO A 209 2.33 -11.32 -5.63
CA PRO A 209 1.98 -10.24 -4.72
C PRO A 209 0.73 -9.44 -5.14
N GLY A 210 0.37 -9.44 -6.43
CA GLY A 210 -0.87 -8.84 -6.91
C GLY A 210 -2.09 -9.53 -6.28
N GLU A 211 -2.09 -10.86 -6.26
CA GLU A 211 -3.12 -11.69 -5.64
C GLU A 211 -3.11 -11.54 -4.10
N ALA A 212 -1.91 -11.51 -3.52
CA ALA A 212 -1.76 -11.31 -2.08
C ALA A 212 -2.28 -9.92 -1.62
N TRP A 213 -2.14 -8.90 -2.45
CA TRP A 213 -2.75 -7.60 -2.22
C TRP A 213 -4.28 -7.69 -2.26
N ALA A 214 -4.86 -8.29 -3.32
CA ALA A 214 -6.30 -8.40 -3.48
C ALA A 214 -6.93 -9.16 -2.29
N GLU A 215 -6.30 -10.25 -1.84
CA GLU A 215 -6.71 -10.97 -0.63
C GLU A 215 -6.54 -10.14 0.65
N THR A 216 -5.48 -9.34 0.76
CA THR A 216 -5.30 -8.45 1.92
C THR A 216 -6.41 -7.39 1.95
N TYR A 217 -6.75 -6.81 0.80
CA TYR A 217 -7.85 -5.87 0.68
C TYR A 217 -9.19 -6.51 1.09
N ARG A 218 -9.50 -7.70 0.56
CA ARG A 218 -10.70 -8.46 0.91
C ARG A 218 -10.80 -8.64 2.42
N LEU A 219 -9.75 -9.15 3.05
CA LEU A 219 -9.71 -9.38 4.49
C LEU A 219 -9.84 -8.09 5.32
N MET A 220 -9.21 -7.02 4.89
CA MET A 220 -9.32 -5.71 5.53
C MET A 220 -10.77 -5.22 5.53
N ASP A 221 -11.47 -5.33 4.40
CA ASP A 221 -12.86 -4.87 4.27
C ASP A 221 -13.84 -5.80 4.98
N GLU A 222 -13.68 -7.12 4.88
CA GLU A 222 -14.45 -8.10 5.65
C GLU A 222 -14.38 -7.84 7.15
N ARG A 223 -13.18 -7.57 7.64
CA ARG A 223 -12.95 -7.25 9.04
C ARG A 223 -13.65 -5.96 9.46
N LYS A 224 -13.66 -4.93 8.62
CA LYS A 224 -14.43 -3.70 8.81
C LYS A 224 -15.94 -4.00 8.89
N ALA A 225 -16.41 -4.93 8.08
CA ALA A 225 -17.80 -5.40 8.10
C ALA A 225 -18.13 -6.34 9.28
N GLY A 226 -17.18 -6.61 10.19
CA GLY A 226 -17.37 -7.49 11.35
C GLY A 226 -17.27 -8.98 11.03
N ILE A 227 -16.82 -9.35 9.83
CA ILE A 227 -16.56 -10.73 9.41
C ILE A 227 -15.20 -11.14 9.97
N THR A 228 -15.18 -12.10 10.89
CA THR A 228 -13.96 -12.54 11.59
C THR A 228 -13.50 -13.94 11.22
N ALA A 229 -14.41 -14.75 10.69
CA ALA A 229 -14.09 -16.06 10.14
C ALA A 229 -13.54 -15.90 8.73
N VAL A 230 -12.24 -16.06 8.58
CA VAL A 230 -11.53 -15.82 7.33
C VAL A 230 -11.12 -17.14 6.70
N SER A 231 -11.48 -17.35 5.46
CA SER A 231 -10.90 -18.41 4.63
C SER A 231 -9.85 -17.80 3.70
N TRP A 232 -8.58 -18.13 3.95
CA TRP A 232 -7.49 -17.77 3.05
C TRP A 232 -7.37 -18.84 1.97
N ARG A 233 -7.78 -18.55 0.73
CA ARG A 233 -8.04 -19.60 -0.25
C ARG A 233 -7.06 -19.62 -1.41
N ILE A 234 -6.48 -18.48 -1.76
CA ILE A 234 -5.81 -18.28 -3.04
C ILE A 234 -4.31 -18.22 -2.90
N VAL A 235 -3.81 -17.49 -1.92
CA VAL A 235 -2.39 -17.21 -1.76
C VAL A 235 -1.71 -18.07 -0.70
N SER A 236 -0.39 -18.15 -0.78
CA SER A 236 0.45 -18.84 0.19
C SER A 236 0.26 -18.30 1.61
N PRO A 237 0.30 -19.14 2.64
CA PRO A 237 0.31 -18.69 4.04
C PRO A 237 1.44 -17.69 4.37
N SER A 238 2.51 -17.65 3.57
CA SER A 238 3.59 -16.67 3.72
C SER A 238 3.16 -15.23 3.42
N PHE A 239 2.03 -15.04 2.73
CA PHE A 239 1.39 -13.75 2.46
C PHE A 239 0.16 -13.50 3.33
N PHE A 240 -0.09 -14.34 4.36
CA PHE A 240 -1.20 -14.05 5.27
C PHE A 240 -0.95 -12.70 5.97
N PRO A 241 -1.87 -11.73 5.86
CA PRO A 241 -1.59 -10.36 6.28
C PRO A 241 -1.49 -10.23 7.79
N THR A 242 -0.47 -9.49 8.22
CA THR A 242 -0.33 -9.02 9.60
C THR A 242 -1.24 -7.82 9.84
N GLU A 243 -1.43 -7.43 11.09
CA GLU A 243 -2.13 -6.18 11.44
C GLU A 243 -1.51 -4.96 10.73
N GLN A 244 -0.17 -4.93 10.64
CA GLN A 244 0.54 -3.86 9.93
C GLN A 244 0.25 -3.86 8.43
N ALA A 245 0.09 -5.04 7.82
CA ALA A 245 -0.28 -5.16 6.41
C ALA A 245 -1.71 -4.67 6.15
N LEU A 246 -2.66 -5.00 7.04
CA LEU A 246 -4.04 -4.51 6.96
C LEU A 246 -4.12 -2.98 7.15
N GLU A 247 -3.37 -2.42 8.11
CA GLU A 247 -3.26 -0.97 8.30
C GLU A 247 -2.64 -0.28 7.08
N ALA A 248 -1.59 -0.85 6.50
CA ALA A 248 -0.95 -0.32 5.30
C ALA A 248 -1.89 -0.38 4.09
N ALA A 249 -2.67 -1.46 3.96
CA ALA A 249 -3.68 -1.58 2.91
C ALA A 249 -4.76 -0.51 3.06
N GLN A 250 -5.28 -0.29 4.25
CA GLN A 250 -6.25 0.78 4.50
C GLN A 250 -5.69 2.16 4.16
N GLN A 251 -4.41 2.41 4.49
CA GLN A 251 -3.75 3.67 4.15
C GLN A 251 -3.58 3.84 2.63
N ASP A 252 -3.21 2.77 1.92
CA ASP A 252 -3.06 2.83 0.47
C ASP A 252 -4.39 3.04 -0.26
N VAL A 253 -5.51 2.57 0.31
CA VAL A 253 -6.85 2.85 -0.20
C VAL A 253 -7.26 4.30 0.04
N LEU A 254 -7.22 4.75 1.30
CA LEU A 254 -7.81 6.02 1.74
C LEU A 254 -6.87 7.22 1.57
N GLN A 255 -5.57 7.00 1.57
CA GLN A 255 -4.53 8.02 1.47
C GLN A 255 -3.41 7.54 0.56
N PRO A 256 -3.69 7.39 -0.76
CA PRO A 256 -2.73 6.82 -1.68
C PRO A 256 -1.40 7.57 -1.68
N TRP A 257 -0.31 6.81 -1.84
CA TRP A 257 1.00 7.40 -2.03
C TRP A 257 1.02 8.21 -3.33
N ALA A 258 1.41 9.50 -3.24
CA ALA A 258 1.30 10.43 -4.35
C ALA A 258 2.62 10.61 -5.11
N ALA A 259 3.74 10.81 -4.38
CA ALA A 259 5.02 11.15 -4.99
C ALA A 259 6.21 10.88 -4.06
N PRO A 260 7.42 10.73 -4.64
CA PRO A 260 8.66 10.70 -3.88
C PRO A 260 8.89 12.03 -3.14
N GLU A 261 9.49 11.94 -1.96
CA GLU A 261 9.85 13.11 -1.17
C GLU A 261 11.28 13.56 -1.48
N THR A 262 11.47 14.87 -1.72
CA THR A 262 12.79 15.46 -1.95
C THR A 262 13.18 16.39 -0.83
N THR A 263 14.29 16.09 -0.18
CA THR A 263 14.92 16.94 0.84
C THR A 263 16.27 17.44 0.37
N SER A 264 16.70 18.60 0.89
CA SER A 264 18.00 19.18 0.55
C SER A 264 18.70 19.70 1.79
N THR A 265 19.99 19.45 1.88
CA THR A 265 20.84 19.99 2.93
C THR A 265 22.18 20.46 2.37
N SER A 266 22.89 21.32 3.10
CA SER A 266 24.16 21.89 2.66
C SER A 266 25.22 21.78 3.74
N HIS A 267 26.47 21.63 3.30
CA HIS A 267 27.65 21.65 4.16
C HIS A 267 28.74 22.50 3.53
N VAL A 268 29.55 23.18 4.35
CA VAL A 268 30.69 23.97 3.87
C VAL A 268 31.98 23.28 4.27
N PHE A 269 32.74 22.83 3.27
CA PHE A 269 34.10 22.33 3.47
C PHE A 269 35.09 23.49 3.46
N GLY A 270 35.80 23.65 4.55
CA GLY A 270 36.88 24.64 4.70
C GLY A 270 38.19 23.94 5.08
N LYS A 271 39.31 24.71 5.14
CA LYS A 271 40.62 24.15 5.48
C LYS A 271 40.68 23.49 6.87
N ARG A 272 39.81 23.93 7.81
CA ARG A 272 39.74 23.44 9.19
C ARG A 272 38.51 22.55 9.45
N SER A 273 37.64 22.34 8.46
CA SER A 273 36.48 21.48 8.61
C SER A 273 36.85 20.00 8.51
N ALA A 274 35.91 19.13 8.92
CA ALA A 274 36.03 17.69 8.74
C ALA A 274 36.26 17.35 7.27
N LYS A 275 37.12 16.37 7.01
CA LYS A 275 37.43 15.89 5.65
C LYS A 275 36.29 15.07 5.02
N VAL A 276 35.32 14.71 5.80
CA VAL A 276 34.17 13.89 5.39
C VAL A 276 32.92 14.44 6.07
N TRP A 277 31.84 14.58 5.30
CA TRP A 277 30.53 14.89 5.82
C TRP A 277 29.63 13.66 5.69
N TRP A 278 28.99 13.31 6.79
CA TRP A 278 28.03 12.24 6.90
C TRP A 278 26.63 12.82 7.13
N MET A 279 25.68 12.40 6.30
CA MET A 279 24.28 12.76 6.40
C MET A 279 23.45 11.51 6.58
N ARG A 280 22.69 11.42 7.65
CA ARG A 280 21.74 10.30 7.85
C ARG A 280 20.58 10.45 6.89
N LEU A 281 20.15 9.33 6.31
CA LEU A 281 19.03 9.23 5.38
C LEU A 281 18.09 8.13 5.86
N SER A 282 16.79 8.44 5.95
CA SER A 282 15.72 7.47 6.21
C SER A 282 14.96 7.20 4.93
N THR A 283 14.61 5.94 4.71
CA THR A 283 13.83 5.47 3.57
C THR A 283 12.68 4.61 4.08
N PRO A 284 11.56 5.22 4.49
CA PRO A 284 10.44 4.50 5.10
C PRO A 284 9.77 3.50 4.16
N LEU A 285 9.87 3.73 2.85
CA LEU A 285 9.25 2.91 1.81
C LEU A 285 10.30 2.29 0.88
N ASP A 286 9.94 1.19 0.24
CA ASP A 286 10.74 0.56 -0.81
C ASP A 286 10.60 1.31 -2.15
N GLY A 287 11.63 1.28 -2.97
CA GLY A 287 11.60 1.91 -4.29
C GLY A 287 12.93 2.50 -4.73
N SER A 288 12.87 3.56 -5.53
CA SER A 288 14.05 4.24 -6.07
C SER A 288 14.50 5.39 -5.18
N LEU A 289 15.75 5.36 -4.76
CA LEU A 289 16.43 6.45 -4.07
C LEU A 289 17.33 7.18 -5.06
N ARG A 290 17.24 8.52 -5.10
CA ARG A 290 18.10 9.38 -5.92
C ARG A 290 18.83 10.38 -5.06
N ILE A 291 20.13 10.54 -5.32
CA ILE A 291 20.97 11.53 -4.69
C ILE A 291 21.59 12.42 -5.76
N ASN A 292 21.37 13.73 -5.64
CA ASN A 292 22.01 14.76 -6.45
C ASN A 292 22.91 15.58 -5.55
N ALA A 293 24.03 16.08 -6.11
CA ALA A 293 24.89 17.01 -5.39
C ALA A 293 25.30 18.16 -6.29
N THR A 294 25.19 19.38 -5.77
CA THR A 294 25.79 20.57 -6.38
C THR A 294 27.06 20.91 -5.61
N VAL A 295 28.18 20.97 -6.33
CA VAL A 295 29.50 21.16 -5.77
C VAL A 295 30.13 22.45 -6.32
N PRO A 296 31.15 23.03 -5.65
CA PRO A 296 31.82 24.24 -6.11
C PRO A 296 32.42 24.11 -7.52
N VAL A 297 32.51 25.20 -8.25
CA VAL A 297 33.23 25.26 -9.53
C VAL A 297 34.68 24.82 -9.31
N GLY A 298 35.19 23.93 -10.17
CA GLY A 298 36.52 23.34 -10.03
C GLY A 298 36.64 22.31 -8.89
N GLY A 299 35.55 22.06 -8.16
CA GLY A 299 35.51 21.05 -7.11
C GLY A 299 35.21 19.66 -7.67
N THR A 300 35.77 18.65 -7.03
CA THR A 300 35.49 17.24 -7.26
C THR A 300 35.14 16.61 -5.92
N TYR A 301 34.03 15.89 -5.85
CA TYR A 301 33.53 15.29 -4.62
C TYR A 301 33.06 13.86 -4.87
N ASP A 302 33.51 12.96 -4.02
CA ASP A 302 32.97 11.60 -3.95
C ASP A 302 31.71 11.61 -3.07
N VAL A 303 30.60 11.14 -3.62
CA VAL A 303 29.35 10.92 -2.88
C VAL A 303 29.06 9.43 -2.89
N ALA A 304 28.86 8.85 -1.72
CA ALA A 304 28.56 7.44 -1.55
C ALA A 304 27.32 7.26 -0.66
N LEU A 305 26.43 6.37 -1.07
CA LEU A 305 25.37 5.81 -0.24
C LEU A 305 25.95 4.62 0.52
N VAL A 306 25.85 4.66 1.84
CA VAL A 306 26.48 3.67 2.72
C VAL A 306 25.43 3.10 3.67
N SER A 307 25.49 1.81 3.93
CA SER A 307 24.59 1.13 4.88
C SER A 307 24.64 1.74 6.29
N ALA A 308 23.60 1.53 7.08
CA ALA A 308 23.46 2.08 8.44
C ALA A 308 24.66 1.72 9.35
N ASN A 309 25.29 0.57 9.17
CA ASN A 309 26.47 0.13 9.93
C ASN A 309 27.80 0.66 9.38
N HIS A 310 27.78 1.55 8.37
CA HIS A 310 28.95 2.13 7.69
C HIS A 310 29.90 1.13 6.97
N ARG A 311 29.50 -0.13 6.84
CA ARG A 311 30.40 -1.18 6.30
C ARG A 311 30.23 -1.39 4.80
N THR A 312 29.03 -1.23 4.27
CA THR A 312 28.72 -1.53 2.86
C THR A 312 28.45 -0.25 2.09
N VAL A 313 29.19 -0.05 0.99
CA VAL A 313 28.89 0.99 0.01
C VAL A 313 27.84 0.44 -0.95
N VAL A 314 26.63 0.99 -0.90
CA VAL A 314 25.49 0.60 -1.74
C VAL A 314 25.60 1.20 -3.14
N GLY A 315 26.08 2.44 -3.21
CA GLY A 315 26.32 3.13 -4.47
C GLY A 315 27.32 4.27 -4.30
N ARG A 316 28.00 4.64 -5.39
CA ARG A 316 28.98 5.72 -5.38
C ARG A 316 28.97 6.47 -6.70
N ALA A 317 29.11 7.79 -6.64
CA ALA A 317 29.31 8.65 -7.78
C ALA A 317 30.30 9.76 -7.47
N GLN A 318 31.03 10.21 -8.48
CA GLN A 318 31.89 11.37 -8.40
C GLN A 318 31.18 12.56 -9.04
N PHE A 319 31.07 13.65 -8.31
CA PHE A 319 30.46 14.91 -8.75
C PHE A 319 31.56 15.92 -9.04
N VAL A 320 31.54 16.51 -10.23
CA VAL A 320 32.60 17.42 -10.72
C VAL A 320 31.99 18.73 -11.17
N GLY A 321 32.31 19.82 -10.47
CA GLY A 321 31.81 21.15 -10.79
C GLY A 321 30.29 21.20 -10.85
N GLN A 322 29.74 21.98 -11.79
CA GLN A 322 28.29 22.12 -11.97
C GLN A 322 27.68 21.09 -12.94
N ARG A 323 28.41 20.04 -13.29
CA ARG A 323 27.85 18.99 -14.17
C ARG A 323 26.76 18.24 -13.46
N ALA A 324 25.60 18.16 -14.12
CA ALA A 324 24.50 17.35 -13.64
C ALA A 324 24.92 15.88 -13.57
N LYS A 325 24.95 15.34 -12.38
CA LYS A 325 25.19 13.92 -12.11
C LYS A 325 24.26 13.47 -11.01
N ARG A 326 23.87 12.21 -11.04
CA ARG A 326 23.02 11.62 -10.02
C ARG A 326 23.60 10.27 -9.59
N LEU A 327 23.30 9.89 -8.38
CA LEU A 327 23.49 8.55 -7.85
C LEU A 327 22.11 7.97 -7.62
N ASP A 328 21.77 6.94 -8.38
CA ASP A 328 20.53 6.19 -8.20
C ASP A 328 20.83 4.88 -7.44
N ALA A 329 19.93 4.47 -6.56
CA ALA A 329 19.99 3.21 -5.83
C ALA A 329 18.56 2.68 -5.63
N SER A 330 18.43 1.37 -5.50
CA SER A 330 17.18 0.73 -5.10
C SER A 330 17.16 0.48 -3.59
N VAL A 331 16.04 0.76 -2.96
CA VAL A 331 15.78 0.46 -1.55
C VAL A 331 14.83 -0.72 -1.50
N CYS A 332 15.25 -1.76 -0.79
CA CYS A 332 14.51 -3.01 -0.69
C CYS A 332 14.70 -3.56 0.74
N GLY A 333 13.72 -3.35 1.60
CA GLY A 333 13.77 -3.73 3.01
C GLY A 333 14.67 -2.91 3.92
N GLN A 334 15.52 -2.05 3.39
CA GLN A 334 16.44 -1.22 4.17
C GLN A 334 15.80 0.13 4.49
N ARG A 335 15.93 0.59 5.73
CA ARG A 335 15.24 1.79 6.23
C ARG A 335 16.16 2.93 6.62
N SER A 336 17.46 2.69 6.71
CA SER A 336 18.44 3.71 7.12
C SER A 336 19.74 3.58 6.35
N PHE A 337 20.27 4.71 5.93
CA PHE A 337 21.53 4.84 5.23
C PHE A 337 22.29 6.08 5.72
N PHE A 338 23.54 6.17 5.28
CA PHE A 338 24.30 7.42 5.33
C PHE A 338 24.73 7.84 3.93
N VAL A 339 24.58 9.13 3.65
CA VAL A 339 25.25 9.75 2.51
C VAL A 339 26.59 10.28 2.98
N ARG A 340 27.68 9.74 2.45
CA ARG A 340 29.04 10.18 2.72
C ARG A 340 29.54 11.07 1.60
N VAL A 341 29.95 12.28 1.93
CA VAL A 341 30.50 13.25 0.99
C VAL A 341 31.96 13.52 1.34
N THR A 342 32.86 13.33 0.37
CA THR A 342 34.32 13.51 0.55
C THR A 342 34.87 14.40 -0.55
N PRO A 343 35.47 15.57 -0.22
CA PRO A 343 36.11 16.43 -1.21
C PRO A 343 37.38 15.81 -1.75
N LYS A 344 37.63 16.00 -3.05
CA LYS A 344 38.84 15.56 -3.78
C LYS A 344 39.52 16.73 -4.52
N GLY A 345 39.00 17.94 -4.40
CA GLY A 345 39.51 19.12 -5.09
C GLY A 345 39.16 20.41 -4.33
N ALA A 346 38.78 21.44 -5.05
CA ALA A 346 38.41 22.75 -4.45
C ALA A 346 37.34 22.59 -3.37
N LEU A 347 37.61 23.20 -2.22
CA LEU A 347 36.71 23.22 -1.06
C LEU A 347 35.64 24.30 -1.23
N GLY A 348 34.52 24.16 -0.55
CA GLY A 348 33.42 25.11 -0.56
C GLY A 348 32.11 24.53 -0.14
N ARG A 349 31.02 25.21 -0.50
CA ARG A 349 29.65 24.76 -0.17
C ARG A 349 29.23 23.65 -1.10
N VAL A 350 28.79 22.56 -0.51
CA VAL A 350 28.14 21.43 -1.20
C VAL A 350 26.69 21.40 -0.77
N ARG A 351 25.78 21.26 -1.72
CA ARG A 351 24.36 20.98 -1.47
C ARG A 351 24.04 19.58 -1.94
N VAL A 352 23.49 18.76 -1.08
CA VAL A 352 22.99 17.41 -1.41
C VAL A 352 21.47 17.43 -1.36
N SER A 353 20.87 16.90 -2.41
CA SER A 353 19.42 16.69 -2.51
C SER A 353 19.16 15.20 -2.63
N THR A 354 18.31 14.66 -1.77
CA THR A 354 17.90 13.26 -1.75
C THR A 354 16.43 13.15 -2.05
N THR A 355 16.09 12.29 -3.02
CA THR A 355 14.71 11.94 -3.34
C THR A 355 14.48 10.51 -2.89
N THR A 356 13.57 10.30 -1.94
CA THR A 356 13.20 8.99 -1.37
C THR A 356 11.82 8.57 -1.85
N PRO A 357 11.56 7.23 -1.94
CA PRO A 357 10.26 6.72 -2.32
C PRO A 357 9.17 7.09 -1.33
#